data_13488adfde64e54be04a06cb10334429
#
_entry.id   13488adfde64e54be04a06cb10334429
#
_cell.length_a   1.000
_cell.length_b   1.000
_cell.length_c   1.000
_cell.angle_alpha   90.00
_cell.angle_beta   90.00
_cell.angle_gamma   90.00
#
_symmetry.space_group_name_H-M   'P 1'
#
loop_
_entity.id
_entity.type
_entity.pdbx_description
1 polymer ?
#
loop_
_entity_poly.entity_id
_entity_poly.type
_entity_poly.pdbx_seq_one_letter_code
_entity_poly.pdbx_strand_id
1 'polypeptide(L)'
;MDHEKEARAIHRGGQNCPNSIDRAFADINGAAGNPPAPRSIAGKCGALLAAQKVLTDLGIDRTEELEAAFQSELGYVLCRDLKRNRISCNDCVGTAARLVDGYLAQA
;
A
#
# COMPACT_ATOMS: atom_id res chain seq x y z
N MET A 1 -8.44 -8.02 -10.97
CA MET A 1 -7.30 -7.28 -11.54
C MET A 1 -6.12 -7.38 -10.59
N ASP A 2 -4.92 -7.58 -11.11
CA ASP A 2 -3.74 -7.82 -10.27
C ASP A 2 -2.92 -6.55 -10.08
N HIS A 3 -3.32 -5.72 -9.14
CA HIS A 3 -2.61 -4.50 -8.79
C HIS A 3 -1.30 -4.77 -8.07
N GLU A 4 -1.17 -5.94 -7.44
CA GLU A 4 0.07 -6.32 -6.78
C GLU A 4 1.24 -6.39 -7.78
N LYS A 5 1.04 -7.09 -8.88
CA LYS A 5 2.06 -7.24 -9.91
C LYS A 5 2.46 -5.88 -10.49
N GLU A 6 1.46 -5.05 -10.77
CA GLU A 6 1.70 -3.71 -11.32
C GLU A 6 2.44 -2.82 -10.32
N ALA A 7 2.02 -2.83 -9.05
CA ALA A 7 2.67 -2.02 -8.02
C ALA A 7 4.13 -2.42 -7.82
N ARG A 8 4.41 -3.73 -7.80
CA ARG A 8 5.79 -4.23 -7.66
C ARG A 8 6.65 -3.80 -8.85
N ALA A 9 6.10 -3.84 -10.07
CA ALA A 9 6.82 -3.42 -11.27
C ALA A 9 7.12 -1.92 -11.27
N ILE A 10 6.17 -1.10 -10.88
CA ILE A 10 6.34 0.35 -10.76
C ILE A 10 7.43 0.67 -9.74
N HIS A 11 7.41 0.00 -8.59
CA HIS A 11 8.41 0.18 -7.55
C HIS A 11 9.82 -0.17 -8.05
N ARG A 12 9.96 -1.28 -8.76
CA ARG A 12 11.24 -1.68 -9.34
C ARG A 12 11.76 -0.68 -10.37
N GLY A 13 10.87 0.07 -11.00
CA GLY A 13 11.22 1.11 -11.95
C GLY A 13 11.74 2.39 -11.33
N GLY A 14 11.82 2.46 -9.98
CA GLY A 14 12.43 3.59 -9.29
C GLY A 14 11.48 4.49 -8.52
N GLN A 15 10.18 4.14 -8.45
CA GLN A 15 9.23 4.93 -7.67
C GLN A 15 9.32 4.56 -6.18
N ASN A 16 8.98 5.52 -5.31
CA ASN A 16 8.90 5.23 -3.87
C ASN A 16 7.65 4.38 -3.56
N CYS A 17 7.56 3.89 -2.32
CA CYS A 17 6.49 3.00 -1.92
C CYS A 17 5.09 3.61 -2.10
N PRO A 18 4.79 4.82 -1.56
CA PRO A 18 3.45 5.36 -1.73
C PRO A 18 3.09 5.68 -3.18
N ASN A 19 4.03 6.18 -3.98
CA ASN A 19 3.78 6.46 -5.40
C ASN A 19 3.50 5.18 -6.18
N SER A 20 4.17 4.09 -5.83
CA SER A 20 3.94 2.79 -6.49
C SER A 20 2.49 2.32 -6.30
N ILE A 21 1.96 2.47 -5.09
CA ILE A 21 0.56 2.15 -4.80
C ILE A 21 -0.39 3.10 -5.54
N ASP A 22 -0.15 4.41 -5.43
CA ASP A 22 -1.01 5.40 -6.09
C ASP A 22 -1.09 5.16 -7.60
N ARG A 23 0.03 4.91 -8.25
CA ARG A 23 0.07 4.67 -9.68
C ARG A 23 -0.60 3.37 -10.08
N ALA A 24 -0.42 2.32 -9.27
CA ALA A 24 -1.02 1.02 -9.56
C ALA A 24 -2.55 1.09 -9.51
N PHE A 25 -3.11 1.90 -8.62
CA PHE A 25 -4.56 2.03 -8.46
C PHE A 25 -5.16 3.24 -9.20
N ALA A 26 -4.37 3.95 -10.02
CA ALA A 26 -4.85 5.13 -10.75
C ALA A 26 -5.99 4.79 -11.72
N ASP A 27 -6.08 3.56 -12.19
CA ASP A 27 -7.15 3.11 -13.10
C ASP A 27 -8.54 3.13 -12.45
N ILE A 28 -8.61 2.98 -11.14
CA ILE A 28 -9.87 2.92 -10.40
C ILE A 28 -10.03 4.03 -9.38
N ASN A 29 -8.96 4.74 -9.03
CA ASN A 29 -8.99 5.82 -8.05
C ASN A 29 -8.65 7.15 -8.72
N GLY A 30 -9.67 7.92 -9.05
CA GLY A 30 -9.50 9.22 -9.68
C GLY A 30 -8.77 10.25 -8.83
N ALA A 31 -8.63 10.02 -7.52
CA ALA A 31 -7.88 10.87 -6.60
C ALA A 31 -6.44 10.41 -6.40
N ALA A 32 -6.01 9.36 -7.10
CA ALA A 32 -4.66 8.82 -6.95
C ALA A 32 -3.59 9.89 -7.19
N GLY A 33 -2.66 10.01 -6.24
CA GLY A 33 -1.58 10.98 -6.34
C GLY A 33 -1.95 12.43 -6.05
N ASN A 34 -3.20 12.71 -5.66
CA ASN A 34 -3.66 14.09 -5.43
C ASN A 34 -4.58 14.18 -4.22
N PRO A 35 -4.12 14.57 -3.04
CA PRO A 35 -2.71 14.85 -2.72
C PRO A 35 -1.90 13.55 -2.72
N PRO A 36 -0.57 13.63 -2.91
CA PRO A 36 0.26 12.44 -2.82
C PRO A 36 0.20 11.84 -1.42
N ALA A 37 0.24 10.50 -1.34
CA ALA A 37 0.30 9.84 -0.05
C ALA A 37 1.63 10.16 0.63
N PRO A 38 1.64 10.33 1.96
CA PRO A 38 2.88 10.61 2.69
C PRO A 38 3.80 9.39 2.66
N ARG A 39 5.12 9.65 2.64
CA ARG A 39 6.10 8.56 2.68
C ARG A 39 6.09 7.84 4.04
N SER A 40 5.77 8.59 5.10
CA SER A 40 5.69 8.04 6.44
C SER A 40 4.88 8.98 7.33
N ILE A 41 4.03 8.42 8.17
CA ILE A 41 3.36 9.12 9.27
C ILE A 41 3.56 8.27 10.51
N ALA A 42 4.11 8.85 11.57
CA ALA A 42 4.41 8.16 12.82
C ALA A 42 5.30 6.93 12.61
N GLY A 43 6.16 6.97 11.59
CA GLY A 43 7.07 5.86 11.28
C GLY A 43 6.45 4.71 10.50
N LYS A 44 5.17 4.76 10.18
CA LYS A 44 4.50 3.67 9.45
C LYS A 44 4.96 3.60 8.01
N CYS A 45 4.92 2.39 7.45
CA CYS A 45 5.31 2.14 6.05
C CYS A 45 4.46 2.96 5.07
N GLY A 46 5.13 3.64 4.13
CA GLY A 46 4.45 4.47 3.13
C GLY A 46 3.52 3.68 2.21
N ALA A 47 3.85 2.42 1.92
CA ALA A 47 2.98 1.55 1.12
C ALA A 47 1.66 1.28 1.84
N LEU A 48 1.72 1.03 3.15
CA LEU A 48 0.52 0.85 3.97
C LEU A 48 -0.34 2.11 3.98
N LEU A 49 0.28 3.27 4.18
CA LEU A 49 -0.44 4.54 4.22
C LEU A 49 -1.12 4.85 2.88
N ALA A 50 -0.44 4.60 1.78
CA ALA A 50 -1.02 4.81 0.44
C ALA A 50 -2.18 3.84 0.18
N ALA A 51 -2.06 2.58 0.62
CA ALA A 51 -3.14 1.61 0.49
C ALA A 51 -4.37 2.02 1.29
N GLN A 52 -4.17 2.53 2.52
CA GLN A 52 -5.27 3.05 3.32
C GLN A 52 -5.93 4.25 2.65
N LYS A 53 -5.13 5.13 2.04
CA LYS A 53 -5.65 6.28 1.28
C LYS A 53 -6.53 5.82 0.11
N VAL A 54 -6.10 4.81 -0.64
CA VAL A 54 -6.88 4.25 -1.75
C VAL A 54 -8.25 3.77 -1.26
N LEU A 55 -8.28 3.02 -0.16
CA LEU A 55 -9.55 2.55 0.41
C LEU A 55 -10.44 3.73 0.83
N THR A 56 -9.88 4.72 1.49
CA THR A 56 -10.63 5.91 1.92
C THR A 56 -11.20 6.67 0.73
N ASP A 57 -10.40 6.88 -0.31
CA ASP A 57 -10.82 7.59 -1.51
C ASP A 57 -11.95 6.85 -2.26
N LEU A 58 -11.96 5.54 -2.18
CA LEU A 58 -13.00 4.70 -2.81
C LEU A 58 -14.21 4.48 -1.90
N GLY A 59 -14.22 5.05 -0.70
CA GLY A 59 -15.34 4.91 0.24
C GLY A 59 -15.41 3.56 0.94
N ILE A 60 -14.30 2.83 0.99
CA ILE A 60 -14.23 1.52 1.63
C ILE A 60 -13.68 1.67 3.04
N ASP A 61 -14.53 1.41 4.04
CA ASP A 61 -14.19 1.60 5.45
C ASP A 61 -13.53 0.33 6.02
N ARG A 62 -12.30 0.05 5.55
CA ARG A 62 -11.54 -1.13 5.94
C ARG A 62 -10.08 -0.81 6.24
N THR A 63 -9.78 0.45 6.56
CA THR A 63 -8.39 0.88 6.78
C THR A 63 -7.75 0.21 7.98
N GLU A 64 -8.50 0.02 9.07
CA GLU A 64 -7.98 -0.66 10.26
C GLU A 64 -7.75 -2.14 10.00
N GLU A 65 -8.65 -2.79 9.27
CA GLU A 65 -8.48 -4.19 8.89
C GLU A 65 -7.27 -4.38 7.98
N LEU A 66 -7.04 -3.44 7.06
CA LEU A 66 -5.88 -3.45 6.19
C LEU A 66 -4.59 -3.39 7.01
N GLU A 67 -4.52 -2.50 7.99
CA GLU A 67 -3.34 -2.38 8.85
C GLU A 67 -3.10 -3.67 9.64
N ALA A 68 -4.15 -4.25 10.22
CA ALA A 68 -4.05 -5.50 10.96
C ALA A 68 -3.59 -6.66 10.07
N ALA A 69 -4.12 -6.75 8.85
CA ALA A 69 -3.73 -7.78 7.89
C ALA A 69 -2.29 -7.61 7.42
N PHE A 70 -1.88 -6.38 7.16
CA PHE A 70 -0.50 -6.05 6.79
C PHE A 70 0.46 -6.48 7.89
N GLN A 71 0.16 -6.14 9.13
CA GLN A 71 0.96 -6.54 10.29
C GLN A 71 0.98 -8.05 10.47
N SER A 72 -0.14 -8.72 10.26
CA SER A 72 -0.22 -10.17 10.37
C SER A 72 0.67 -10.87 9.35
N GLU A 73 0.75 -10.36 8.13
CA GLU A 73 1.55 -10.97 7.07
C GLU A 73 3.04 -10.64 7.18
N LEU A 74 3.38 -9.40 7.49
CA LEU A 74 4.77 -8.95 7.51
C LEU A 74 5.36 -8.86 8.92
N GLY A 75 4.51 -8.94 9.94
CA GLY A 75 4.92 -8.88 11.34
C GLY A 75 5.09 -7.48 11.90
N TYR A 76 5.15 -6.46 11.06
CA TYR A 76 5.44 -5.09 11.47
C TYR A 76 4.69 -4.10 10.60
N VAL A 77 4.47 -2.88 11.12
CA VAL A 77 3.88 -1.77 10.35
C VAL A 77 4.84 -0.59 10.25
N LEU A 78 5.85 -0.52 11.12
CA LEU A 78 6.83 0.55 11.12
C LEU A 78 7.95 0.25 10.13
N CYS A 79 8.30 1.26 9.34
CA CYS A 79 9.31 1.13 8.30
C CYS A 79 10.65 0.64 8.85
N ARG A 80 11.08 1.17 10.01
CA ARG A 80 12.34 0.77 10.64
C ARG A 80 12.35 -0.70 11.03
N ASP A 81 11.21 -1.23 11.52
CA ASP A 81 11.11 -2.63 11.95
C ASP A 81 11.11 -3.56 10.74
N LEU A 82 10.42 -3.16 9.66
CA LEU A 82 10.42 -3.89 8.41
C LEU A 82 11.84 -4.01 7.85
N LYS A 83 12.56 -2.89 7.79
CA LYS A 83 13.95 -2.87 7.30
C LYS A 83 14.87 -3.69 8.19
N ARG A 84 14.74 -3.57 9.51
CA ARG A 84 15.56 -4.32 10.46
C ARG A 84 15.38 -5.83 10.28
N ASN A 85 14.19 -6.27 9.91
CA ASN A 85 13.87 -7.69 9.71
C ASN A 85 14.00 -8.13 8.26
N ARG A 86 14.66 -7.31 7.42
CA ARG A 86 15.01 -7.62 6.03
C ARG A 86 13.78 -7.82 5.13
N ILE A 87 12.68 -7.16 5.46
CA ILE A 87 11.51 -7.15 4.61
C ILE A 87 11.69 -6.03 3.59
N SER A 88 11.71 -6.38 2.31
CA SER A 88 11.97 -5.40 1.25
C SER A 88 10.83 -4.43 1.07
N CYS A 89 11.13 -3.21 0.61
CA CYS A 89 10.08 -2.24 0.26
C CYS A 89 9.16 -2.80 -0.83
N ASN A 90 9.72 -3.56 -1.77
CA ASN A 90 8.92 -4.19 -2.83
C ASN A 90 7.90 -5.17 -2.25
N ASP A 91 8.26 -5.93 -1.22
CA ASP A 91 7.33 -6.83 -0.53
C ASP A 91 6.25 -6.04 0.20
N CYS A 92 6.59 -4.91 0.81
CA CYS A 92 5.60 -4.03 1.44
C CYS A 92 4.59 -3.50 0.43
N VAL A 93 5.10 -3.05 -0.72
CA VAL A 93 4.25 -2.55 -1.82
C VAL A 93 3.33 -3.65 -2.34
N GLY A 94 3.87 -4.82 -2.61
CA GLY A 94 3.10 -5.94 -3.13
C GLY A 94 2.03 -6.42 -2.15
N THR A 95 2.38 -6.56 -0.87
CA THR A 95 1.42 -6.98 0.16
C THR A 95 0.29 -5.97 0.30
N ALA A 96 0.63 -4.68 0.37
CA ALA A 96 -0.38 -3.62 0.48
C ALA A 96 -1.35 -3.64 -0.71
N ALA A 97 -0.83 -3.75 -1.92
CA ALA A 97 -1.66 -3.79 -3.14
C ALA A 97 -2.56 -5.02 -3.17
N ARG A 98 -2.04 -6.18 -2.80
CA ARG A 98 -2.81 -7.42 -2.76
C ARG A 98 -3.96 -7.34 -1.76
N LEU A 99 -3.72 -6.76 -0.60
CA LEU A 99 -4.74 -6.59 0.41
C LEU A 99 -5.85 -5.65 -0.06
N VAL A 100 -5.50 -4.55 -0.72
CA VAL A 100 -6.49 -3.65 -1.30
C VAL A 100 -7.35 -4.38 -2.33
N ASP A 101 -6.74 -5.16 -3.23
CA ASP A 101 -7.48 -5.95 -4.21
C ASP A 101 -8.45 -6.92 -3.54
N GLY A 102 -8.06 -7.52 -2.42
CA GLY A 102 -8.92 -8.40 -1.65
C GLY A 102 -10.17 -7.68 -1.14
N TYR A 103 -10.01 -6.49 -0.60
CA TYR A 103 -11.14 -5.70 -0.12
C TYR A 103 -12.01 -5.19 -1.25
N LEU A 104 -11.44 -4.82 -2.40
CA LEU A 104 -12.20 -4.43 -3.58
C LEU A 104 -13.08 -5.58 -4.09
N ALA A 105 -12.58 -6.81 -4.02
CA ALA A 105 -13.34 -7.97 -4.44
C ALA A 105 -14.51 -8.27 -3.49
N GLN A 106 -14.46 -7.80 -2.25
CA GLN A 106 -15.52 -7.97 -1.26
C GLN A 106 -16.55 -6.84 -1.27
N ALA A 107 -16.21 -5.75 -1.90
CA ALA A 107 -17.05 -4.54 -1.92
C ALA A 107 -18.23 -4.64 -2.89
#